data_975651c1ce78f96130a24cc229a5b2e7
#
_entry.id   975651c1ce78f96130a24cc229a5b2e7
#
_cell.length_a   1.000
_cell.length_b   1.000
_cell.length_c   1.000
_cell.angle_alpha   90.00
_cell.angle_beta   90.00
_cell.angle_gamma   90.00
#
_symmetry.space_group_name_H-M   'P 1'
#
loop_
_entity.id
_entity.type
_entity.pdbx_description
1 polymer ?
#
loop_
_entity_poly.entity_id
_entity_poly.type
_entity_poly.pdbx_seq_one_letter_code
_entity_poly.pdbx_strand_id
1 'polypeptide(L)'
;DALPILGCVDPFSLVAGRGIQKLRDAGIEVTVGVLEKECRELIRAFVTFNLKKRPYITLKWAQSADGFLDIRREDGNAVRLSTPLSTLAVHKMRAEQKAILVGRRTALLDNPSLTVREWYGQNPLRLVIDRQLTLPPHLHLFDGSTPTLVFTEKEKAATQNLTYVTLDFGQNILPQIMQVLYEQKIQTLLVEGGD
;
A
#
# COMPACT_ATOMS: atom_id res chain seq x y z
N ASP A 1 -36.81 -14.22 16.31
CA ASP A 1 -36.47 -12.81 16.13
C ASP A 1 -34.98 -12.63 16.40
N ALA A 2 -34.20 -12.32 15.37
CA ALA A 2 -32.78 -12.06 15.52
C ALA A 2 -32.56 -10.59 15.88
N LEU A 3 -31.86 -10.33 16.99
CA LEU A 3 -31.46 -8.97 17.36
C LEU A 3 -30.14 -8.63 16.63
N PRO A 4 -30.05 -7.50 15.92
CA PRO A 4 -28.82 -7.04 15.29
C PRO A 4 -27.71 -6.82 16.33
N ILE A 5 -26.55 -7.43 16.10
CA ILE A 5 -25.34 -7.26 16.89
C ILE A 5 -24.26 -6.68 15.98
N LEU A 6 -23.71 -5.52 16.35
CA LEU A 6 -22.69 -4.81 15.58
C LEU A 6 -21.42 -4.65 16.42
N GLY A 7 -20.26 -4.94 15.80
CA GLY A 7 -18.98 -4.80 16.46
C GLY A 7 -18.57 -3.33 16.66
N CYS A 8 -18.77 -2.49 15.64
CA CYS A 8 -18.45 -1.06 15.75
C CYS A 8 -19.33 -0.21 14.83
N VAL A 9 -19.37 1.08 15.11
CA VAL A 9 -20.01 2.07 14.24
C VAL A 9 -19.12 2.31 13.01
N ASP A 10 -19.74 2.39 11.83
CA ASP A 10 -19.04 2.74 10.59
C ASP A 10 -18.43 4.15 10.68
N PRO A 11 -17.13 4.33 10.48
CA PRO A 11 -16.47 5.63 10.55
C PRO A 11 -16.74 6.53 9.34
N PHE A 12 -17.34 5.99 8.26
CA PHE A 12 -17.65 6.77 7.07
C PHE A 12 -18.81 7.74 7.33
N SER A 13 -18.57 9.04 7.14
CA SER A 13 -19.51 10.11 7.51
C SER A 13 -20.91 9.98 6.88
N LEU A 14 -21.00 9.39 5.68
CA LEU A 14 -22.28 9.15 5.02
C LEU A 14 -23.07 7.98 5.62
N VAL A 15 -22.47 7.12 6.41
CA VAL A 15 -23.13 6.01 7.13
C VAL A 15 -23.24 6.32 8.62
N ALA A 16 -22.14 6.54 9.30
CA ALA A 16 -21.99 7.09 10.65
C ALA A 16 -23.12 6.73 11.64
N GLY A 17 -23.47 5.45 11.71
CA GLY A 17 -24.53 4.99 12.62
C GLY A 17 -25.98 5.24 12.18
N ARG A 18 -26.21 5.86 11.02
CA ARG A 18 -27.60 6.12 10.54
C ARG A 18 -28.41 4.84 10.35
N GLY A 19 -27.77 3.73 9.95
CA GLY A 19 -28.42 2.41 9.89
C GLY A 19 -28.87 1.92 11.26
N ILE A 20 -28.04 2.12 12.27
CA ILE A 20 -28.35 1.78 13.68
C ILE A 20 -29.56 2.61 14.16
N GLN A 21 -29.54 3.91 13.87
CA GLN A 21 -30.64 4.78 14.26
C GLN A 21 -31.99 4.39 13.60
N LYS A 22 -31.95 4.08 12.29
CA LYS A 22 -33.17 3.59 11.59
C LYS A 22 -33.73 2.30 12.19
N LEU A 23 -32.88 1.37 12.63
CA LEU A 23 -33.37 0.16 13.29
C LEU A 23 -34.00 0.48 14.65
N ARG A 24 -33.39 1.35 15.43
CA ARG A 24 -33.93 1.80 16.71
C ARG A 24 -35.25 2.56 16.57
N ASP A 25 -35.36 3.44 15.58
CA ASP A 25 -36.57 4.19 15.27
C ASP A 25 -37.72 3.26 14.85
N ALA A 26 -37.39 2.09 14.27
CA ALA A 26 -38.37 1.04 13.95
C ALA A 26 -38.68 0.12 15.15
N GLY A 27 -38.24 0.44 16.35
CA GLY A 27 -38.50 -0.35 17.57
C GLY A 27 -37.62 -1.63 17.67
N ILE A 28 -36.58 -1.74 16.86
CA ILE A 28 -35.67 -2.89 16.89
C ILE A 28 -34.53 -2.62 17.85
N GLU A 29 -34.36 -3.46 18.85
CA GLU A 29 -33.22 -3.39 19.76
C GLU A 29 -31.93 -3.73 19.02
N VAL A 30 -30.87 -2.91 19.20
CA VAL A 30 -29.59 -3.09 18.52
C VAL A 30 -28.46 -2.99 19.56
N THR A 31 -27.69 -4.07 19.67
CA THR A 31 -26.48 -4.10 20.48
C THR A 31 -25.28 -3.65 19.65
N VAL A 32 -24.51 -2.68 20.13
CA VAL A 32 -23.34 -2.10 19.44
C VAL A 32 -22.12 -2.20 20.35
N GLY A 33 -20.94 -2.44 19.78
CA GLY A 33 -19.67 -2.45 20.50
C GLY A 33 -19.22 -3.84 20.96
N VAL A 34 -19.85 -4.90 20.46
CA VAL A 34 -19.42 -6.28 20.75
C VAL A 34 -18.11 -6.56 20.03
N LEU A 35 -17.04 -6.87 20.79
CA LEU A 35 -15.68 -7.04 20.25
C LEU A 35 -15.22 -5.81 19.44
N GLU A 36 -15.51 -4.62 19.91
CA GLU A 36 -15.26 -3.38 19.15
C GLU A 36 -13.80 -3.21 18.76
N LYS A 37 -12.87 -3.54 19.66
CA LYS A 37 -11.43 -3.45 19.41
C LYS A 37 -11.00 -4.37 18.26
N GLU A 38 -11.43 -5.62 18.28
CA GLU A 38 -11.14 -6.63 17.28
C GLU A 38 -11.77 -6.26 15.93
N CYS A 39 -13.01 -5.78 15.94
CA CYS A 39 -13.70 -5.30 14.75
C CYS A 39 -12.98 -4.09 14.12
N ARG A 40 -12.55 -3.13 14.93
CA ARG A 40 -11.77 -1.97 14.44
C ARG A 40 -10.42 -2.36 13.87
N GLU A 41 -9.75 -3.36 14.48
CA GLU A 41 -8.49 -3.88 13.95
C GLU A 41 -8.71 -4.57 12.58
N LEU A 42 -9.77 -5.35 12.44
CA LEU A 42 -10.13 -6.00 11.18
C LEU A 42 -10.35 -4.99 10.04
N ILE A 43 -11.01 -3.87 10.33
CA ILE A 43 -11.32 -2.82 9.34
C ILE A 43 -10.35 -1.62 9.39
N ARG A 44 -9.15 -1.77 10.00
CA ARG A 44 -8.20 -0.68 10.23
C ARG A 44 -7.83 0.12 8.97
N ALA A 45 -7.73 -0.56 7.82
CA ALA A 45 -7.44 0.09 6.55
C ALA A 45 -8.58 1.05 6.14
N PHE A 46 -9.82 0.57 6.22
CA PHE A 46 -11.01 1.36 5.94
C PHE A 46 -11.15 2.54 6.92
N VAL A 47 -10.93 2.32 8.19
CA VAL A 47 -10.97 3.37 9.23
C VAL A 47 -9.89 4.43 8.95
N THR A 48 -8.65 4.01 8.69
CA THR A 48 -7.55 4.92 8.36
C THR A 48 -7.86 5.77 7.14
N PHE A 49 -8.34 5.13 6.07
CA PHE A 49 -8.64 5.81 4.81
C PHE A 49 -9.72 6.87 4.99
N ASN A 50 -10.80 6.55 5.68
CA ASN A 50 -11.94 7.46 5.85
C ASN A 50 -11.67 8.59 6.86
N LEU A 51 -10.95 8.31 7.96
CA LEU A 51 -10.69 9.31 9.01
C LEU A 51 -9.42 10.11 8.77
N LYS A 52 -8.34 9.47 8.31
CA LYS A 52 -7.03 10.12 8.12
C LYS A 52 -6.76 10.56 6.69
N LYS A 53 -7.69 10.30 5.76
CA LYS A 53 -7.59 10.70 4.35
C LYS A 53 -6.28 10.25 3.68
N ARG A 54 -5.84 9.04 4.00
CA ARG A 54 -4.64 8.40 3.45
C ARG A 54 -4.75 6.88 3.50
N PRO A 55 -3.94 6.14 2.74
CA PRO A 55 -3.83 4.69 2.86
C PRO A 55 -3.42 4.23 4.28
N TYR A 56 -3.82 3.03 4.64
CA TYR A 56 -3.15 2.27 5.69
C TYR A 56 -1.81 1.77 5.15
N ILE A 57 -0.72 2.08 5.85
CA ILE A 57 0.64 1.82 5.40
C ILE A 57 1.19 0.61 6.17
N THR A 58 1.69 -0.37 5.42
CA THR A 58 2.48 -1.48 5.93
C THR A 58 3.92 -1.31 5.46
N LEU A 59 4.87 -1.31 6.39
CA LEU A 59 6.30 -1.28 6.07
C LEU A 59 6.83 -2.72 6.07
N LYS A 60 7.58 -3.08 5.03
CA LYS A 60 8.25 -4.38 4.91
C LYS A 60 9.71 -4.19 4.52
N TRP A 61 10.58 -4.74 5.31
CA TRP A 61 12.01 -4.84 4.99
C TRP A 61 12.53 -6.24 5.35
N ALA A 62 13.69 -6.61 4.80
CA ALA A 62 14.46 -7.76 5.22
C ALA A 62 15.66 -7.26 6.03
N GLN A 63 15.97 -7.94 7.11
CA GLN A 63 17.02 -7.56 8.04
C GLN A 63 17.80 -8.79 8.48
N SER A 64 19.12 -8.68 8.53
CA SER A 64 20.01 -9.70 9.08
C SER A 64 19.90 -9.76 10.60
N ALA A 65 20.44 -10.81 11.22
CA ALA A 65 20.41 -10.99 12.66
C ALA A 65 21.15 -9.89 13.44
N ASP A 66 22.14 -9.27 12.81
CA ASP A 66 22.93 -8.15 13.35
C ASP A 66 22.35 -6.77 13.00
N GLY A 67 21.14 -6.72 12.37
CA GLY A 67 20.36 -5.51 12.18
C GLY A 67 20.58 -4.76 10.86
N PHE A 68 21.35 -5.30 9.94
CA PHE A 68 21.60 -4.65 8.64
C PHE A 68 20.54 -5.02 7.60
N LEU A 69 20.17 -4.03 6.78
CA LEU A 69 19.21 -4.19 5.69
C LEU A 69 19.87 -4.56 4.37
N ASP A 70 21.12 -4.17 4.19
CA ASP A 70 21.94 -4.46 3.01
C ASP A 70 23.42 -4.45 3.40
N ILE A 71 24.29 -4.83 2.45
CA ILE A 71 25.75 -4.72 2.55
C ILE A 71 26.26 -3.88 1.36
N ARG A 72 27.55 -3.50 1.42
CA ARG A 72 28.21 -2.94 0.24
C ARG A 72 28.34 -4.05 -0.81
N ARG A 73 27.61 -3.92 -1.91
CA ARG A 73 27.52 -4.91 -2.99
C ARG A 73 28.72 -4.77 -3.92
N GLU A 74 29.78 -5.53 -3.71
CA GLU A 74 30.99 -5.50 -4.55
C GLU A 74 30.74 -6.12 -5.92
N ASP A 75 29.89 -7.15 -6.00
CA ASP A 75 29.52 -7.88 -7.23
C ASP A 75 28.23 -7.37 -7.88
N GLY A 76 27.59 -6.35 -7.29
CA GLY A 76 26.32 -5.81 -7.77
C GLY A 76 25.08 -6.67 -7.50
N ASN A 77 25.25 -7.87 -6.93
CA ASN A 77 24.15 -8.80 -6.69
C ASN A 77 23.32 -8.42 -5.46
N ALA A 78 22.00 -8.66 -5.51
CA ALA A 78 21.14 -8.45 -4.36
C ALA A 78 21.43 -9.45 -3.24
N VAL A 79 21.50 -8.95 -2.00
CA VAL A 79 21.67 -9.80 -0.82
C VAL A 79 20.36 -10.53 -0.53
N ARG A 80 20.40 -11.85 -0.52
CA ARG A 80 19.23 -12.66 -0.22
C ARG A 80 19.15 -12.99 1.27
N LEU A 81 18.40 -12.20 2.01
CA LEU A 81 18.13 -12.39 3.44
C LEU A 81 16.88 -13.26 3.71
N SER A 82 16.06 -13.47 2.70
CA SER A 82 14.75 -14.13 2.83
C SER A 82 14.82 -15.63 2.53
N THR A 83 14.13 -16.44 3.34
CA THR A 83 13.88 -17.87 3.08
C THR A 83 12.77 -18.05 2.05
N PRO A 84 12.59 -19.25 1.44
CA PRO A 84 11.45 -19.53 0.57
C PRO A 84 10.09 -19.26 1.26
N LEU A 85 9.96 -19.62 2.54
CA LEU A 85 8.73 -19.39 3.30
C LEU A 85 8.45 -17.89 3.50
N SER A 86 9.47 -17.09 3.84
CA SER A 86 9.29 -15.64 3.96
C SER A 86 9.03 -14.99 2.60
N THR A 87 9.56 -15.51 1.50
CA THR A 87 9.24 -15.06 0.15
C THR A 87 7.75 -15.30 -0.16
N LEU A 88 7.23 -16.49 0.14
CA LEU A 88 5.81 -16.81 -0.01
C LEU A 88 4.92 -15.83 0.79
N ALA A 89 5.29 -15.56 2.05
CA ALA A 89 4.58 -14.59 2.90
C ALA A 89 4.58 -13.18 2.30
N VAL A 90 5.69 -12.74 1.68
CA VAL A 90 5.77 -11.44 0.97
C VAL A 90 4.81 -11.41 -0.22
N HIS A 91 4.73 -12.49 -1.01
CA HIS A 91 3.78 -12.56 -2.13
C HIS A 91 2.32 -12.53 -1.66
N LYS A 92 2.01 -13.16 -0.51
CA LYS A 92 0.71 -13.03 0.14
C LYS A 92 0.43 -11.58 0.55
N MET A 93 1.38 -10.92 1.23
CA MET A 93 1.26 -9.51 1.62
C MET A 93 0.99 -8.61 0.41
N ARG A 94 1.69 -8.82 -0.72
CA ARG A 94 1.45 -8.07 -1.96
C ARG A 94 0.05 -8.27 -2.51
N ALA A 95 -0.46 -9.50 -2.50
CA ALA A 95 -1.82 -9.83 -2.95
C ALA A 95 -2.92 -9.15 -2.12
N GLU A 96 -2.63 -8.85 -0.85
CA GLU A 96 -3.54 -8.19 0.09
C GLU A 96 -3.49 -6.64 -0.01
N GLN A 97 -2.55 -6.06 -0.78
CA GLN A 97 -2.39 -4.62 -0.89
C GLN A 97 -2.91 -4.07 -2.21
N LYS A 98 -3.41 -2.83 -2.20
CA LYS A 98 -3.84 -2.12 -3.42
C LYS A 98 -2.66 -1.49 -4.16
N ALA A 99 -1.63 -1.07 -3.45
CA ALA A 99 -0.42 -0.50 -4.04
C ALA A 99 0.84 -0.93 -3.28
N ILE A 100 1.97 -0.88 -3.99
CA ILE A 100 3.30 -1.17 -3.45
C ILE A 100 4.28 -0.09 -3.90
N LEU A 101 4.99 0.50 -2.94
CA LEU A 101 5.95 1.59 -3.17
C LEU A 101 7.38 1.13 -2.88
N VAL A 102 8.28 1.50 -3.78
CA VAL A 102 9.73 1.38 -3.58
C VAL A 102 10.42 2.72 -3.86
N GLY A 103 11.56 2.92 -3.22
CA GLY A 103 12.45 4.02 -3.52
C GLY A 103 13.26 3.76 -4.80
N ARG A 104 13.86 4.85 -5.35
CA ARG A 104 14.71 4.78 -6.56
C ARG A 104 15.87 3.78 -6.40
N ARG A 105 16.55 3.79 -5.24
CA ARG A 105 17.70 2.92 -5.00
C ARG A 105 17.30 1.43 -5.03
N THR A 106 16.23 1.06 -4.36
CA THR A 106 15.69 -0.31 -4.39
C THR A 106 15.30 -0.72 -5.82
N ALA A 107 14.63 0.17 -6.57
CA ALA A 107 14.28 -0.07 -7.96
C ALA A 107 15.50 -0.34 -8.84
N LEU A 108 16.57 0.45 -8.64
CA LEU A 108 17.80 0.36 -9.43
C LEU A 108 18.64 -0.89 -9.08
N LEU A 109 18.83 -1.16 -7.79
CA LEU A 109 19.74 -2.20 -7.33
C LEU A 109 19.13 -3.59 -7.37
N ASP A 110 17.85 -3.72 -7.05
CA ASP A 110 17.18 -5.02 -6.94
C ASP A 110 16.35 -5.36 -8.18
N ASN A 111 16.07 -4.37 -9.04
CA ASN A 111 15.20 -4.52 -10.22
C ASN A 111 13.97 -5.39 -9.94
N PRO A 112 13.18 -5.08 -8.90
CA PRO A 112 12.10 -5.95 -8.46
C PRO A 112 10.89 -5.85 -9.41
N SER A 113 10.24 -6.98 -9.70
CA SER A 113 8.99 -6.98 -10.47
C SER A 113 7.78 -6.48 -9.65
N LEU A 114 7.83 -6.56 -8.33
CA LEU A 114 6.75 -6.19 -7.39
C LEU A 114 5.40 -6.85 -7.67
N THR A 115 5.42 -8.01 -8.28
CA THR A 115 4.23 -8.79 -8.68
C THR A 115 3.94 -9.93 -7.71
N VAL A 116 2.72 -10.45 -7.77
CA VAL A 116 2.29 -11.67 -7.07
C VAL A 116 2.55 -12.87 -7.98
N ARG A 117 3.52 -13.73 -7.62
CA ARG A 117 3.90 -14.91 -8.42
C ARG A 117 3.78 -16.21 -7.65
N GLU A 118 4.09 -16.18 -6.36
CA GLU A 118 4.10 -17.37 -5.48
C GLU A 118 2.87 -17.41 -4.54
N TRP A 119 1.83 -16.61 -4.84
CA TRP A 119 0.56 -16.58 -4.15
C TRP A 119 -0.56 -16.29 -5.15
N TYR A 120 -1.79 -16.62 -4.81
CA TYR A 120 -2.95 -16.24 -5.61
C TYR A 120 -3.38 -14.80 -5.30
N GLY A 121 -3.94 -14.11 -6.28
CA GLY A 121 -4.45 -12.74 -6.13
C GLY A 121 -4.03 -11.83 -7.29
N GLN A 122 -4.40 -10.57 -7.17
CA GLN A 122 -4.07 -9.55 -8.17
C GLN A 122 -2.74 -8.86 -7.82
N ASN A 123 -2.04 -8.39 -8.85
CA ASN A 123 -0.89 -7.55 -8.65
C ASN A 123 -1.31 -6.18 -8.08
N PRO A 124 -0.59 -5.64 -7.10
CA PRO A 124 -0.79 -4.27 -6.64
C PRO A 124 -0.36 -3.25 -7.72
N LEU A 125 -0.91 -2.04 -7.67
CA LEU A 125 -0.38 -0.90 -8.41
C LEU A 125 1.06 -0.65 -7.96
N ARG A 126 2.01 -0.68 -8.90
CA ARG A 126 3.43 -0.41 -8.61
C ARG A 126 3.67 1.09 -8.51
N LEU A 127 4.36 1.52 -7.47
CA LEU A 127 4.72 2.92 -7.24
C LEU A 127 6.24 3.02 -7.08
N VAL A 128 6.83 4.03 -7.70
CA VAL A 128 8.26 4.31 -7.54
C VAL A 128 8.51 5.81 -7.45
N ILE A 129 9.44 6.21 -6.59
CA ILE A 129 9.92 7.59 -6.51
C ILE A 129 11.18 7.70 -7.38
N ASP A 130 11.09 8.44 -8.48
CA ASP A 130 12.22 8.76 -9.35
C ASP A 130 12.20 10.26 -9.71
N ARG A 131 12.77 11.05 -8.82
CA ARG A 131 12.75 12.53 -8.88
C ARG A 131 13.10 13.06 -10.26
N GLN A 132 14.19 12.58 -10.85
CA GLN A 132 14.78 13.11 -12.09
C GLN A 132 14.52 12.25 -13.33
N LEU A 133 13.72 11.16 -13.21
CA LEU A 133 13.49 10.17 -14.27
C LEU A 133 14.81 9.55 -14.77
N THR A 134 15.64 9.13 -13.85
CA THR A 134 16.96 8.54 -14.13
C THR A 134 17.01 7.03 -14.05
N LEU A 135 15.89 6.39 -13.69
CA LEU A 135 15.80 4.92 -13.72
C LEU A 135 15.88 4.39 -15.16
N PRO A 136 16.68 3.36 -15.41
CA PRO A 136 16.79 2.74 -16.74
C PRO A 136 15.45 2.16 -17.21
N PRO A 137 15.09 2.34 -18.50
CA PRO A 137 13.79 1.90 -19.01
C PRO A 137 13.63 0.37 -19.12
N HIS A 138 14.70 -0.40 -19.01
CA HIS A 138 14.69 -1.86 -19.07
C HIS A 138 14.35 -2.53 -17.71
N LEU A 139 14.13 -1.76 -16.65
CA LEU A 139 13.74 -2.31 -15.35
C LEU A 139 12.36 -2.97 -15.42
N HIS A 140 12.17 -4.03 -14.63
CA HIS A 140 10.90 -4.75 -14.55
C HIS A 140 9.70 -3.86 -14.17
N LEU A 141 9.94 -2.75 -13.48
CA LEU A 141 8.90 -1.77 -13.18
C LEU A 141 8.30 -1.11 -14.43
N PHE A 142 9.03 -1.13 -15.55
CA PHE A 142 8.65 -0.47 -16.81
C PHE A 142 8.32 -1.48 -17.93
N ASP A 143 8.18 -2.76 -17.60
CA ASP A 143 7.90 -3.85 -18.55
C ASP A 143 6.47 -3.82 -19.15
N GLY A 144 5.60 -2.94 -18.67
CA GLY A 144 4.23 -2.81 -19.13
C GLY A 144 3.29 -3.93 -18.65
N SER A 145 3.76 -4.94 -17.93
CA SER A 145 2.95 -6.08 -17.47
C SER A 145 1.93 -5.72 -16.39
N THR A 146 2.23 -4.70 -15.59
CA THR A 146 1.41 -4.23 -14.48
C THR A 146 1.44 -2.70 -14.44
N PRO A 147 0.32 -2.02 -14.14
CA PRO A 147 0.30 -0.57 -14.03
C PRO A 147 1.36 -0.05 -13.04
N THR A 148 2.07 0.98 -13.46
CA THR A 148 3.13 1.62 -12.67
C THR A 148 2.94 3.13 -12.65
N LEU A 149 3.05 3.74 -11.49
CA LEU A 149 3.00 5.17 -11.27
C LEU A 149 4.35 5.66 -10.74
N VAL A 150 4.91 6.66 -11.40
CA VAL A 150 6.21 7.25 -11.07
C VAL A 150 5.99 8.63 -10.47
N PHE A 151 6.47 8.84 -9.25
CA PHE A 151 6.52 10.14 -8.60
C PHE A 151 7.81 10.85 -8.97
N THR A 152 7.70 12.03 -9.58
CA THR A 152 8.82 12.77 -10.17
C THR A 152 8.63 14.28 -10.03
N GLU A 153 9.67 15.08 -10.23
CA GLU A 153 9.53 16.55 -10.33
C GLU A 153 9.36 17.01 -11.79
N LYS A 154 9.40 16.07 -12.76
CA LYS A 154 9.35 16.39 -14.19
C LYS A 154 8.00 16.04 -14.80
N GLU A 155 7.53 16.88 -15.69
CA GLU A 155 6.37 16.54 -16.51
C GLU A 155 6.74 15.52 -17.57
N LYS A 156 5.94 14.45 -17.66
CA LYS A 156 6.06 13.44 -18.70
C LYS A 156 4.68 12.85 -19.01
N ALA A 157 4.40 12.68 -20.31
CA ALA A 157 3.17 12.08 -20.77
C ALA A 157 3.06 10.61 -20.33
N ALA A 158 1.85 10.22 -19.92
CA ALA A 158 1.55 8.82 -19.58
C ALA A 158 1.56 7.94 -20.85
N THR A 159 1.86 6.67 -20.66
CA THR A 159 1.69 5.61 -21.65
C THR A 159 0.68 4.58 -21.12
N GLN A 160 0.40 3.50 -21.88
CA GLN A 160 -0.69 2.57 -21.56
C GLN A 160 -0.68 2.06 -20.08
N ASN A 161 0.49 1.70 -19.54
CA ASN A 161 0.63 1.16 -18.18
C ASN A 161 1.64 1.93 -17.32
N LEU A 162 2.02 3.12 -17.72
CA LEU A 162 3.00 3.93 -17.03
C LEU A 162 2.50 5.37 -16.92
N THR A 163 2.23 5.80 -15.69
CA THR A 163 1.72 7.14 -15.38
C THR A 163 2.76 7.91 -14.56
N TYR A 164 2.91 9.19 -14.84
CA TYR A 164 3.80 10.08 -14.10
C TYR A 164 2.98 11.08 -13.29
N VAL A 165 3.37 11.28 -12.04
CA VAL A 165 2.76 12.27 -11.15
C VAL A 165 3.83 13.24 -10.70
N THR A 166 3.66 14.51 -11.07
CA THR A 166 4.58 15.56 -10.67
C THR A 166 4.34 15.97 -9.22
N LEU A 167 5.41 15.97 -8.44
CA LEU A 167 5.43 16.42 -7.05
C LEU A 167 6.42 17.57 -6.86
N ASP A 168 6.14 18.40 -5.86
CA ASP A 168 7.08 19.44 -5.42
C ASP A 168 8.13 18.85 -4.46
N PHE A 169 9.31 18.55 -4.99
CA PHE A 169 10.45 18.04 -4.21
C PHE A 169 11.19 19.13 -3.42
N GLY A 170 10.76 20.38 -3.49
CA GLY A 170 11.19 21.46 -2.59
C GLY A 170 10.52 21.36 -1.22
N GLN A 171 9.46 20.55 -1.12
CA GLN A 171 8.71 20.30 0.10
C GLN A 171 8.73 18.80 0.47
N ASN A 172 8.14 18.46 1.63
CA ASN A 172 7.97 17.07 2.00
C ASN A 172 7.04 16.36 1.01
N ILE A 173 7.55 15.36 0.29
CA ILE A 173 6.80 14.60 -0.73
C ILE A 173 5.84 13.57 -0.13
N LEU A 174 6.05 13.12 1.11
CA LEU A 174 5.22 12.06 1.70
C LEU A 174 3.75 12.46 1.83
N PRO A 175 3.40 13.66 2.34
CA PRO A 175 2.01 14.10 2.35
C PRO A 175 1.42 14.22 0.94
N GLN A 176 2.20 14.66 -0.05
CA GLN A 176 1.75 14.77 -1.44
C GLN A 176 1.43 13.39 -2.03
N ILE A 177 2.30 12.39 -1.82
CA ILE A 177 2.05 10.99 -2.21
C ILE A 177 0.78 10.47 -1.54
N MET A 178 0.60 10.68 -0.24
CA MET A 178 -0.58 10.24 0.50
C MET A 178 -1.86 10.86 -0.06
N GLN A 179 -1.82 12.13 -0.43
CA GLN A 179 -2.95 12.82 -1.04
C GLN A 179 -3.31 12.22 -2.41
N VAL A 180 -2.33 12.01 -3.28
CA VAL A 180 -2.52 11.36 -4.59
C VAL A 180 -3.15 9.99 -4.44
N LEU A 181 -2.66 9.17 -3.51
CA LEU A 181 -3.19 7.84 -3.26
C LEU A 181 -4.61 7.87 -2.69
N TYR A 182 -4.92 8.85 -1.84
CA TYR A 182 -6.27 9.05 -1.33
C TYR A 182 -7.25 9.41 -2.44
N GLU A 183 -6.88 10.34 -3.33
CA GLU A 183 -7.71 10.75 -4.48
C GLU A 183 -7.95 9.59 -5.45
N GLN A 184 -6.97 8.71 -5.65
CA GLN A 184 -7.07 7.48 -6.42
C GLN A 184 -7.79 6.35 -5.68
N LYS A 185 -8.31 6.59 -4.47
CA LYS A 185 -9.03 5.61 -3.63
C LYS A 185 -8.20 4.36 -3.27
N ILE A 186 -6.90 4.51 -3.18
CA ILE A 186 -5.98 3.46 -2.72
C ILE A 186 -6.04 3.39 -1.20
N GLN A 187 -6.64 2.32 -0.67
CA GLN A 187 -6.87 2.17 0.77
C GLN A 187 -5.70 1.54 1.53
N THR A 188 -4.86 0.77 0.84
CA THR A 188 -3.73 0.08 1.46
C THR A 188 -2.46 0.25 0.63
N LEU A 189 -1.35 0.47 1.31
CA LEU A 189 -0.04 0.68 0.72
C LEU A 189 1.00 -0.20 1.43
N LEU A 190 1.69 -1.04 0.67
CA LEU A 190 2.90 -1.72 1.10
C LEU A 190 4.11 -0.88 0.69
N VAL A 191 4.99 -0.55 1.63
CA VAL A 191 6.27 0.07 1.33
C VAL A 191 7.35 -0.97 1.50
N GLU A 192 8.03 -1.33 0.42
CA GLU A 192 9.15 -2.25 0.41
C GLU A 192 10.46 -1.51 0.15
N GLY A 193 11.54 -2.05 0.70
CA GLY A 193 12.87 -1.52 0.52
C GLY A 193 13.65 -1.58 1.82
N GLY A 194 14.86 -1.07 1.82
CA GLY A 194 15.72 -1.18 2.96
C GLY A 194 16.77 -0.08 3.10
N ASP A 195 17.03 0.72 2.09
CA ASP A 195 18.02 1.80 2.12
C ASP A 195 17.45 3.13 1.68
#